data_fca2fe2c68950dc6b032b497ea368629
#
_entry.id   fca2fe2c68950dc6b032b497ea368629
#
_cell.length_a   1.000
_cell.length_b   1.000
_cell.length_c   1.000
_cell.angle_alpha   90.00
_cell.angle_beta   90.00
_cell.angle_gamma   90.00
#
_symmetry.space_group_name_H-M   'P 1'
#
loop_
_entity.id
_entity.type
_entity.pdbx_description
1 polymer ?
#
loop_
_entity_poly.entity_id
_entity_poly.type
_entity_poly.pdbx_seq_one_letter_code
_entity_poly.pdbx_strand_id
1 'polypeptide(L)'
;MTQYLMDYLAEAESDKIHYNVGEKDITTMYGIYRVQHPKAAIFKRIDEVAQLAGVTSASEYWLQSHIDKVNKYISNHNLNKEFRQLASDFYKDYFEAMPLDKFPNLCQVAVFSMYTNSQKYAVMAVQDAINTMIKMKYINGTALLSVDGVFGKKFTAPTLVKVSNFIADDEFKAMYFESILLL
;
A
#
# COMPACT_ATOMS: atom_id res chain seq x y z
N MET A 1 -1.88 8.59 -0.77
CA MET A 1 -2.42 7.37 -0.13
C MET A 1 -3.73 7.70 0.57
N THR A 2 -4.76 6.88 0.44
CA THR A 2 -6.06 7.12 1.08
C THR A 2 -6.01 6.82 2.57
N GLN A 3 -6.88 7.51 3.35
CA GLN A 3 -7.03 7.25 4.79
C GLN A 3 -7.42 5.79 5.04
N TYR A 4 -8.35 5.26 4.24
CA TYR A 4 -8.82 3.88 4.32
C TYR A 4 -7.68 2.86 4.24
N LEU A 5 -6.80 2.99 3.24
CA LEU A 5 -5.68 2.05 3.08
C LEU A 5 -4.63 2.21 4.19
N MET A 6 -4.41 3.43 4.68
CA MET A 6 -3.50 3.63 5.80
C MET A 6 -4.04 3.08 7.13
N ASP A 7 -5.35 3.08 7.33
CA ASP A 7 -6.00 2.43 8.49
C ASP A 7 -5.86 0.90 8.38
N TYR A 8 -6.13 0.34 7.20
CA TYR A 8 -5.91 -1.08 6.94
C TYR A 8 -4.47 -1.50 7.21
N LEU A 9 -3.47 -0.74 6.72
CA LEU A 9 -2.06 -1.06 6.93
C LEU A 9 -1.66 -0.97 8.41
N ALA A 10 -2.20 -0.01 9.16
CA ALA A 10 -1.95 0.09 10.59
C ALA A 10 -2.51 -1.11 11.37
N GLU A 11 -3.64 -1.66 10.93
CA GLU A 11 -4.28 -2.82 11.54
C GLU A 11 -3.64 -4.14 11.10
N ALA A 12 -3.44 -4.34 9.80
CA ALA A 12 -2.98 -5.61 9.22
C ALA A 12 -1.46 -5.81 9.36
N GLU A 13 -0.67 -4.73 9.19
CA GLU A 13 0.79 -4.76 9.11
C GLU A 13 1.48 -4.13 10.34
N SER A 14 0.71 -3.57 11.25
CA SER A 14 1.14 -2.83 12.44
C SER A 14 1.69 -1.42 12.19
N ASP A 15 1.23 -0.49 13.01
CA ASP A 15 1.76 0.89 13.13
C ASP A 15 2.96 0.98 14.11
N LYS A 16 3.46 -0.17 14.58
CA LYS A 16 4.62 -0.30 15.46
C LYS A 16 5.76 -0.98 14.71
N ILE A 17 6.97 -0.66 15.13
CA ILE A 17 8.13 -1.40 14.68
C ILE A 17 8.03 -2.81 15.23
N HIS A 18 8.19 -3.80 14.38
CA HIS A 18 8.32 -5.18 14.79
C HIS A 18 9.39 -5.91 13.97
N TYR A 19 9.72 -7.08 14.41
CA TYR A 19 10.79 -7.91 13.90
C TYR A 19 10.24 -9.28 13.50
N ASN A 20 10.55 -9.73 12.28
CA ASN A 20 10.19 -11.07 11.86
C ASN A 20 11.20 -12.07 12.41
N VAL A 21 10.73 -12.94 13.31
CA VAL A 21 11.55 -14.00 13.91
C VAL A 21 12.05 -14.95 12.81
N GLY A 22 13.37 -15.08 12.69
CA GLY A 22 14.04 -16.02 11.78
C GLY A 22 14.81 -15.39 10.64
N GLU A 23 14.62 -14.11 10.35
CA GLU A 23 15.40 -13.40 9.34
C GLU A 23 16.17 -12.25 10.00
N LYS A 24 17.50 -12.29 9.87
CA LYS A 24 18.36 -11.22 10.38
C LYS A 24 18.02 -9.94 9.63
N ASP A 25 17.82 -8.86 10.39
CA ASP A 25 17.70 -7.49 9.90
C ASP A 25 16.36 -7.08 9.24
N ILE A 26 15.23 -7.75 9.57
CA ILE A 26 13.93 -7.34 9.06
C ILE A 26 13.17 -6.48 10.10
N THR A 27 13.55 -5.21 10.17
CA THR A 27 12.71 -4.20 10.78
C THR A 27 11.60 -3.84 9.81
N THR A 28 10.36 -3.90 10.26
CA THR A 28 9.19 -3.52 9.48
C THR A 28 8.29 -2.59 10.27
N MET A 29 7.64 -1.67 9.58
CA MET A 29 6.62 -0.78 10.10
C MET A 29 5.67 -0.44 8.96
N TYR A 30 4.36 -0.54 9.18
CA TYR A 30 3.35 -0.38 8.12
C TYR A 30 3.56 -1.29 6.90
N GLY A 31 4.11 -2.51 7.08
CA GLY A 31 4.43 -3.41 5.97
C GLY A 31 5.64 -3.00 5.10
N ILE A 32 6.36 -1.95 5.48
CA ILE A 32 7.59 -1.54 4.79
C ILE A 32 8.76 -2.28 5.42
N TYR A 33 9.48 -3.07 4.60
CA TYR A 33 10.61 -3.88 5.06
C TYR A 33 11.94 -3.14 4.84
N ARG A 34 12.73 -2.99 5.90
CA ARG A 34 14.04 -2.30 5.83
C ARG A 34 14.97 -2.94 4.81
N VAL A 35 15.04 -4.26 4.76
CA VAL A 35 15.92 -4.99 3.82
C VAL A 35 15.59 -4.66 2.37
N GLN A 36 14.31 -4.53 2.05
CA GLN A 36 13.87 -4.21 0.68
C GLN A 36 13.99 -2.71 0.37
N HIS A 37 13.81 -1.86 1.40
CA HIS A 37 13.76 -0.40 1.26
C HIS A 37 14.67 0.31 2.27
N PRO A 38 16.00 0.00 2.31
CA PRO A 38 16.88 0.51 3.35
C PRO A 38 17.04 2.04 3.39
N LYS A 39 16.71 2.69 2.27
CA LYS A 39 16.81 4.16 2.12
C LYS A 39 15.47 4.87 2.36
N ALA A 40 14.39 4.15 2.68
CA ALA A 40 13.11 4.78 2.95
C ALA A 40 13.21 5.73 4.16
N ALA A 41 12.60 6.91 4.04
CA ALA A 41 12.67 7.97 5.05
C ALA A 41 12.20 7.50 6.44
N ILE A 42 11.24 6.57 6.47
CA ILE A 42 10.73 5.98 7.70
C ILE A 42 11.84 5.30 8.50
N PHE A 43 12.78 4.59 7.87
CA PHE A 43 13.88 3.91 8.58
C PHE A 43 14.96 4.87 9.06
N LYS A 44 15.24 5.92 8.29
CA LYS A 44 16.11 6.99 8.77
C LYS A 44 15.54 7.61 10.05
N ARG A 45 14.22 7.85 10.07
CA ARG A 45 13.56 8.42 11.24
C ARG A 45 13.52 7.45 12.44
N ILE A 46 13.33 6.16 12.19
CA ILE A 46 13.44 5.11 13.22
C ILE A 46 14.85 5.16 13.86
N ASP A 47 15.91 5.29 13.06
CA ASP A 47 17.28 5.35 13.56
C ASP A 47 17.54 6.58 14.45
N GLU A 48 17.02 7.74 14.06
CA GLU A 48 17.08 8.97 14.86
C GLU A 48 16.33 8.79 16.20
N VAL A 49 15.13 8.25 16.17
CA VAL A 49 14.31 8.02 17.37
C VAL A 49 14.95 6.98 18.28
N ALA A 50 15.61 5.97 17.75
CA ALA A 50 16.29 4.96 18.53
C ALA A 50 17.46 5.57 19.34
N GLN A 51 18.25 6.45 18.74
CA GLN A 51 19.29 7.18 19.43
C GLN A 51 18.70 8.00 20.59
N LEU A 52 17.58 8.68 20.37
CA LEU A 52 16.88 9.43 21.41
C LEU A 52 16.31 8.53 22.51
N ALA A 53 15.93 7.30 22.19
CA ALA A 53 15.46 6.30 23.13
C ALA A 53 16.61 5.59 23.89
N GLY A 54 17.86 5.97 23.63
CA GLY A 54 19.05 5.37 24.28
C GLY A 54 19.44 4.01 23.67
N VAL A 55 19.07 3.76 22.41
CA VAL A 55 19.52 2.60 21.63
C VAL A 55 20.68 3.09 20.74
N THR A 56 21.92 2.67 21.07
CA THR A 56 23.14 3.28 20.51
C THR A 56 23.75 2.55 19.33
N SER A 57 23.27 1.35 19.01
CA SER A 57 23.81 0.51 17.93
C SER A 57 22.70 -0.08 17.05
N ALA A 58 22.90 -0.06 15.73
CA ALA A 58 21.97 -0.66 14.81
C ALA A 58 21.76 -2.18 15.05
N SER A 59 22.79 -2.88 15.58
CA SER A 59 22.69 -4.28 15.99
C SER A 59 21.77 -4.51 17.19
N GLU A 60 21.55 -3.50 18.01
CA GLU A 60 20.69 -3.57 19.19
C GLU A 60 19.20 -3.45 18.83
N TYR A 61 18.87 -2.95 17.64
CA TYR A 61 17.50 -2.89 17.12
C TYR A 61 16.80 -4.22 17.12
N TRP A 62 17.58 -5.28 16.93
CA TRP A 62 17.06 -6.62 16.69
C TRP A 62 16.74 -7.35 18.00
N LEU A 63 17.04 -6.77 19.13
CA LEU A 63 16.56 -7.28 20.41
C LEU A 63 15.15 -6.72 20.67
N GLN A 64 14.21 -7.59 21.01
CA GLN A 64 12.82 -7.20 21.29
C GLN A 64 12.75 -6.06 22.32
N SER A 65 13.61 -6.09 23.34
CA SER A 65 13.68 -5.05 24.37
C SER A 65 14.05 -3.66 23.83
N HIS A 66 14.82 -3.60 22.73
CA HIS A 66 15.18 -2.33 22.07
C HIS A 66 14.05 -1.83 21.19
N ILE A 67 13.39 -2.72 20.47
CA ILE A 67 12.17 -2.42 19.71
C ILE A 67 11.10 -1.86 20.64
N ASP A 68 10.88 -2.50 21.78
CA ASP A 68 9.91 -2.06 22.80
C ASP A 68 10.24 -0.66 23.33
N LYS A 69 11.55 -0.36 23.57
CA LYS A 69 11.98 0.99 23.96
C LYS A 69 11.67 2.03 22.89
N VAL A 70 11.97 1.74 21.63
CA VAL A 70 11.71 2.66 20.51
C VAL A 70 10.21 2.87 20.31
N ASN A 71 9.42 1.81 20.31
CA ASN A 71 7.96 1.90 20.22
C ASN A 71 7.36 2.71 21.38
N LYS A 72 7.86 2.49 22.61
CA LYS A 72 7.45 3.27 23.78
C LYS A 72 7.82 4.75 23.64
N TYR A 73 8.99 5.04 23.10
CA TYR A 73 9.42 6.41 22.84
C TYR A 73 8.51 7.09 21.83
N ILE A 74 8.21 6.42 20.69
CA ILE A 74 7.29 6.90 19.66
C ILE A 74 5.93 7.26 20.27
N SER A 75 5.36 6.35 21.06
CA SER A 75 4.07 6.55 21.71
C SER A 75 4.08 7.70 22.71
N ASN A 76 5.08 7.74 23.60
CA ASN A 76 5.18 8.76 24.66
C ASN A 76 5.40 10.20 24.12
N HIS A 77 5.96 10.33 22.92
CA HIS A 77 6.21 11.62 22.27
C HIS A 77 5.21 11.92 21.14
N ASN A 78 4.13 11.13 21.02
CA ASN A 78 3.07 11.32 20.02
C ASN A 78 3.58 11.36 18.57
N LEU A 79 4.61 10.56 18.24
CA LEU A 79 5.23 10.54 16.92
C LEU A 79 4.47 9.65 15.92
N ASN A 80 3.41 8.94 16.32
CA ASN A 80 2.65 8.03 15.46
C ASN A 80 2.13 8.72 14.19
N LYS A 81 1.70 9.97 14.29
CA LYS A 81 1.24 10.74 13.12
C LYS A 81 2.35 11.00 12.12
N GLU A 82 3.56 11.30 12.61
CA GLU A 82 4.75 11.49 11.77
C GLU A 82 5.12 10.21 11.04
N PHE A 83 5.17 9.08 11.73
CA PHE A 83 5.45 7.78 11.11
C PHE A 83 4.39 7.36 10.11
N ARG A 84 3.11 7.59 10.41
CA ARG A 84 2.02 7.38 9.48
C ARG A 84 2.17 8.23 8.21
N GLN A 85 2.60 9.49 8.34
CA GLN A 85 2.86 10.36 7.19
C GLN A 85 4.03 9.82 6.34
N LEU A 86 5.14 9.43 6.98
CA LEU A 86 6.28 8.84 6.28
C LEU A 86 5.92 7.55 5.53
N ALA A 87 5.08 6.69 6.10
CA ALA A 87 4.57 5.51 5.43
C ALA A 87 3.66 5.87 4.25
N SER A 88 2.77 6.86 4.44
CA SER A 88 1.88 7.35 3.38
C SER A 88 2.67 7.92 2.19
N ASP A 89 3.72 8.68 2.47
CA ASP A 89 4.58 9.27 1.43
C ASP A 89 5.35 8.18 0.68
N PHE A 90 5.91 7.20 1.40
CA PHE A 90 6.55 6.03 0.80
C PHE A 90 5.62 5.30 -0.18
N TYR A 91 4.41 4.98 0.25
CA TYR A 91 3.46 4.26 -0.61
C TYR A 91 2.91 5.13 -1.75
N LYS A 92 2.80 6.44 -1.56
CA LYS A 92 2.43 7.34 -2.65
C LYS A 92 3.46 7.28 -3.78
N ASP A 93 4.75 7.30 -3.45
CA ASP A 93 5.82 7.20 -4.44
C ASP A 93 5.87 5.78 -5.05
N TYR A 94 5.72 4.75 -4.22
CA TYR A 94 5.71 3.35 -4.67
C TYR A 94 4.58 3.07 -5.68
N PHE A 95 3.41 3.68 -5.49
CA PHE A 95 2.24 3.54 -6.36
C PHE A 95 2.07 4.69 -7.36
N GLU A 96 3.11 5.49 -7.61
CA GLU A 96 3.01 6.63 -8.55
C GLU A 96 2.44 6.22 -9.91
N ALA A 97 2.81 5.02 -10.40
CA ALA A 97 2.35 4.49 -11.68
C ALA A 97 0.90 3.96 -11.65
N MET A 98 0.34 3.66 -10.49
CA MET A 98 -1.02 3.14 -10.35
C MET A 98 -1.78 3.90 -9.23
N PRO A 99 -2.61 4.88 -9.58
CA PRO A 99 -3.26 5.77 -8.60
C PRO A 99 -4.33 5.01 -7.80
N LEU A 100 -3.97 4.49 -6.62
CA LEU A 100 -4.88 3.75 -5.73
C LEU A 100 -6.10 4.56 -5.29
N ASP A 101 -5.97 5.88 -5.19
CA ASP A 101 -7.06 6.79 -4.83
C ASP A 101 -8.21 6.83 -5.86
N LYS A 102 -8.00 6.28 -7.05
CA LYS A 102 -9.03 6.16 -8.10
C LYS A 102 -9.84 4.86 -8.00
N PHE A 103 -9.41 3.93 -7.16
CA PHE A 103 -10.18 2.71 -6.92
C PHE A 103 -11.19 2.90 -5.79
N PRO A 104 -12.36 2.22 -5.86
CA PRO A 104 -13.24 2.12 -4.71
C PRO A 104 -12.51 1.57 -3.48
N ASN A 105 -12.86 2.00 -2.28
CA ASN A 105 -12.17 1.63 -1.05
C ASN A 105 -11.94 0.11 -0.90
N LEU A 106 -12.97 -0.70 -1.15
CA LEU A 106 -12.87 -2.16 -1.06
C LEU A 106 -11.83 -2.73 -2.02
N CYS A 107 -11.71 -2.17 -3.21
CA CYS A 107 -10.75 -2.63 -4.22
C CYS A 107 -9.31 -2.20 -3.92
N GLN A 108 -9.11 -1.15 -3.11
CA GLN A 108 -7.76 -0.61 -2.83
C GLN A 108 -6.86 -1.63 -2.15
N VAL A 109 -7.40 -2.40 -1.20
CA VAL A 109 -6.64 -3.44 -0.49
C VAL A 109 -6.23 -4.56 -1.43
N ALA A 110 -7.16 -5.04 -2.27
CA ALA A 110 -6.88 -6.08 -3.25
C ALA A 110 -5.80 -5.64 -4.26
N VAL A 111 -5.95 -4.44 -4.83
CA VAL A 111 -4.96 -3.86 -5.75
C VAL A 111 -3.62 -3.63 -5.06
N PHE A 112 -3.61 -3.13 -3.82
CA PHE A 112 -2.41 -2.96 -3.02
C PHE A 112 -1.67 -4.29 -2.86
N SER A 113 -2.35 -5.33 -2.40
CA SER A 113 -1.76 -6.66 -2.17
C SER A 113 -1.19 -7.25 -3.47
N MET A 114 -1.94 -7.19 -4.57
CA MET A 114 -1.43 -7.65 -5.87
C MET A 114 -0.21 -6.86 -6.33
N TYR A 115 -0.23 -5.54 -6.21
CA TYR A 115 0.83 -4.66 -6.71
C TYR A 115 2.13 -4.82 -5.93
N THR A 116 2.06 -5.00 -4.62
CA THR A 116 3.23 -5.26 -3.76
C THR A 116 3.88 -6.60 -4.08
N ASN A 117 3.09 -7.60 -4.50
CA ASN A 117 3.60 -8.90 -4.92
C ASN A 117 4.16 -8.87 -6.37
N SER A 118 3.46 -8.25 -7.29
CA SER A 118 3.90 -8.12 -8.68
C SER A 118 3.18 -6.99 -9.39
N GLN A 119 3.89 -5.87 -9.59
CA GLN A 119 3.36 -4.67 -10.25
C GLN A 119 2.75 -4.99 -11.63
N LYS A 120 3.46 -5.77 -12.44
CA LYS A 120 3.00 -6.12 -13.78
C LYS A 120 1.69 -6.90 -13.75
N TYR A 121 1.60 -7.94 -12.94
CA TYR A 121 0.39 -8.77 -12.86
C TYR A 121 -0.78 -8.01 -12.25
N ALA A 122 -0.55 -7.15 -11.27
CA ALA A 122 -1.60 -6.29 -10.73
C ALA A 122 -2.21 -5.36 -11.79
N VAL A 123 -1.36 -4.76 -12.64
CA VAL A 123 -1.85 -3.93 -13.75
C VAL A 123 -2.61 -4.76 -14.77
N MET A 124 -2.16 -5.97 -15.11
CA MET A 124 -2.89 -6.88 -16.01
C MET A 124 -4.25 -7.27 -15.44
N ALA A 125 -4.33 -7.60 -14.15
CA ALA A 125 -5.60 -7.91 -13.49
C ALA A 125 -6.59 -6.73 -13.55
N VAL A 126 -6.10 -5.51 -13.28
CA VAL A 126 -6.92 -4.28 -13.41
C VAL A 126 -7.40 -4.07 -14.84
N GLN A 127 -6.54 -4.25 -15.85
CA GLN A 127 -6.91 -4.10 -17.26
C GLN A 127 -7.95 -5.14 -17.67
N ASP A 128 -7.83 -6.38 -17.23
CA ASP A 128 -8.79 -7.46 -17.55
C ASP A 128 -10.13 -7.26 -16.83
N ALA A 129 -10.10 -6.83 -15.55
CA ALA A 129 -11.32 -6.48 -14.84
C ALA A 129 -12.08 -5.32 -15.54
N ILE A 130 -11.37 -4.27 -15.97
CA ILE A 130 -11.95 -3.18 -16.75
C ILE A 130 -12.55 -3.70 -18.05
N ASN A 131 -11.84 -4.57 -18.78
CA ASN A 131 -12.33 -5.17 -20.02
C ASN A 131 -13.59 -6.01 -19.79
N THR A 132 -13.67 -6.71 -18.69
CA THR A 132 -14.87 -7.46 -18.29
C THR A 132 -16.06 -6.53 -18.10
N MET A 133 -15.87 -5.40 -17.41
CA MET A 133 -16.92 -4.37 -17.24
C MET A 133 -17.40 -3.79 -18.58
N ILE A 134 -16.48 -3.60 -19.54
CA ILE A 134 -16.82 -3.14 -20.90
C ILE A 134 -17.61 -4.20 -21.66
N LYS A 135 -17.17 -5.47 -21.67
CA LYS A 135 -17.83 -6.59 -22.33
C LYS A 135 -19.25 -6.81 -21.80
N MET A 136 -19.44 -6.63 -20.51
CA MET A 136 -20.75 -6.72 -19.84
C MET A 136 -21.62 -5.48 -20.05
N LYS A 137 -21.15 -4.48 -20.80
CA LYS A 137 -21.85 -3.23 -21.12
C LYS A 137 -22.15 -2.34 -19.91
N TYR A 138 -21.43 -2.53 -18.80
CA TYR A 138 -21.49 -1.61 -17.66
C TYR A 138 -20.79 -0.28 -17.99
N ILE A 139 -19.78 -0.33 -18.85
CA ILE A 139 -19.05 0.86 -19.35
C ILE A 139 -19.21 0.91 -20.87
N ASN A 140 -19.96 1.89 -21.35
CA ASN A 140 -20.24 2.05 -22.78
C ASN A 140 -19.29 3.06 -23.46
N GLY A 141 -19.15 2.92 -24.79
CA GLY A 141 -18.39 3.86 -25.61
C GLY A 141 -16.88 3.84 -25.34
N THR A 142 -16.36 2.70 -24.86
CA THR A 142 -14.94 2.53 -24.55
C THR A 142 -14.42 1.29 -25.25
N ALA A 143 -13.28 1.39 -25.93
CA ALA A 143 -12.60 0.24 -26.51
C ALA A 143 -11.96 -0.64 -25.42
N LEU A 144 -11.80 -1.92 -25.70
CA LEU A 144 -11.06 -2.82 -24.82
C LEU A 144 -9.61 -2.37 -24.67
N LEU A 145 -9.09 -2.50 -23.47
CA LEU A 145 -7.70 -2.22 -23.16
C LEU A 145 -6.80 -3.38 -23.60
N SER A 146 -5.56 -3.08 -23.98
CA SER A 146 -4.51 -4.08 -24.08
C SER A 146 -4.15 -4.56 -22.67
N VAL A 147 -4.11 -5.88 -22.46
CA VAL A 147 -3.71 -6.49 -21.19
C VAL A 147 -2.21 -6.74 -21.25
N ASP A 148 -1.42 -5.69 -21.08
CA ASP A 148 0.03 -5.68 -21.27
C ASP A 148 0.83 -5.44 -19.96
N GLY A 149 0.13 -5.13 -18.87
CA GLY A 149 0.74 -4.81 -17.58
C GLY A 149 1.35 -3.40 -17.52
N VAL A 150 0.97 -2.52 -18.46
CA VAL A 150 1.36 -1.11 -18.45
C VAL A 150 0.17 -0.24 -18.08
N PHE A 151 0.23 0.45 -16.95
CA PHE A 151 -0.84 1.36 -16.53
C PHE A 151 -0.77 2.68 -17.32
N GLY A 152 -1.34 2.65 -18.53
CA GLY A 152 -1.25 3.75 -19.48
C GLY A 152 -2.08 4.97 -19.10
N LYS A 153 -1.44 6.15 -19.05
CA LYS A 153 -2.11 7.44 -18.74
C LYS A 153 -3.18 7.81 -19.78
N LYS A 154 -3.05 7.33 -21.02
CA LYS A 154 -3.95 7.66 -22.12
C LYS A 154 -5.22 6.80 -22.19
N PHE A 155 -5.13 5.53 -21.81
CA PHE A 155 -6.23 4.57 -21.95
C PHE A 155 -6.66 3.96 -20.62
N THR A 156 -5.75 3.32 -19.89
CA THR A 156 -6.10 2.60 -18.65
C THR A 156 -6.61 3.55 -17.58
N ALA A 157 -5.89 4.64 -17.31
CA ALA A 157 -6.27 5.59 -16.26
C ALA A 157 -7.63 6.26 -16.51
N PRO A 158 -7.96 6.81 -17.71
CA PRO A 158 -9.28 7.40 -17.97
C PRO A 158 -10.40 6.37 -17.91
N THR A 159 -10.14 5.12 -18.32
CA THR A 159 -11.15 4.07 -18.27
C THR A 159 -11.40 3.61 -16.84
N LEU A 160 -10.36 3.53 -16.00
CA LEU A 160 -10.52 3.27 -14.57
C LEU A 160 -11.41 4.34 -13.89
N VAL A 161 -11.24 5.61 -14.25
CA VAL A 161 -12.11 6.68 -13.73
C VAL A 161 -13.58 6.45 -14.09
N LYS A 162 -13.87 5.98 -15.31
CA LYS A 162 -15.24 5.62 -15.72
C LYS A 162 -15.78 4.46 -14.89
N VAL A 163 -14.97 3.43 -14.64
CA VAL A 163 -15.34 2.30 -13.76
C VAL A 163 -15.61 2.79 -12.35
N SER A 164 -14.72 3.60 -11.79
CA SER A 164 -14.90 4.15 -10.44
C SER A 164 -16.17 4.98 -10.31
N ASN A 165 -16.49 5.80 -11.32
CA ASN A 165 -17.73 6.57 -11.36
C ASN A 165 -18.97 5.67 -11.47
N PHE A 166 -18.89 4.55 -12.20
CA PHE A 166 -20.00 3.58 -12.31
C PHE A 166 -20.25 2.85 -10.99
N ILE A 167 -19.17 2.61 -10.21
CA ILE A 167 -19.21 1.91 -8.92
C ILE A 167 -19.54 2.88 -7.77
N ALA A 168 -19.29 4.18 -7.95
CA ALA A 168 -19.41 5.19 -6.90
C ALA A 168 -20.74 5.02 -6.12
N ASP A 169 -20.64 5.02 -4.80
CA ASP A 169 -21.75 4.90 -3.86
C ASP A 169 -22.56 3.59 -3.92
N ASP A 170 -22.05 2.55 -4.61
CA ASP A 170 -22.70 1.26 -4.74
C ASP A 170 -21.77 0.13 -4.27
N GLU A 171 -21.92 -0.30 -3.02
CA GLU A 171 -21.10 -1.32 -2.38
C GLU A 171 -21.19 -2.66 -3.12
N PHE A 172 -22.36 -3.03 -3.63
CA PHE A 172 -22.53 -4.28 -4.38
C PHE A 172 -21.73 -4.27 -5.69
N LYS A 173 -21.73 -3.16 -6.42
CA LYS A 173 -20.90 -3.02 -7.63
C LYS A 173 -19.41 -3.01 -7.30
N ALA A 174 -19.02 -2.41 -6.17
CA ALA A 174 -17.64 -2.42 -5.69
C ALA A 174 -17.18 -3.86 -5.38
N MET A 175 -17.96 -4.62 -4.63
CA MET A 175 -17.70 -6.04 -4.35
C MET A 175 -17.65 -6.90 -5.63
N TYR A 176 -18.52 -6.62 -6.59
CA TYR A 176 -18.50 -7.31 -7.87
C TYR A 176 -17.23 -7.02 -8.66
N PHE A 177 -16.80 -5.75 -8.74
CA PHE A 177 -15.53 -5.38 -9.38
C PHE A 177 -14.33 -6.00 -8.68
N GLU A 178 -14.31 -6.00 -7.34
CA GLU A 178 -13.28 -6.67 -6.55
C GLU A 178 -13.21 -8.16 -6.85
N SER A 179 -14.37 -8.84 -6.93
CA SER A 179 -14.41 -10.27 -7.26
C SER A 179 -13.81 -10.59 -8.65
N ILE A 180 -13.98 -9.69 -9.62
CA ILE A 180 -13.36 -9.82 -10.95
C ILE A 180 -11.86 -9.58 -10.88
N LEU A 181 -11.40 -8.64 -10.04
CA LEU A 181 -9.97 -8.37 -9.85
C LEU A 181 -9.21 -9.57 -9.28
N LEU A 182 -9.88 -10.41 -8.49
CA LEU A 182 -9.29 -11.54 -7.78
C LEU A 182 -9.40 -12.88 -8.55
N LEU A 183 -10.02 -12.90 -9.74
CA LEU A 183 -10.07 -14.06 -10.63
C LEU A 183 -8.78 -14.20 -11.43
#